data_13c19416fb5895b672636af3e527d917
#
_entry.id   13c19416fb5895b672636af3e527d917
#
_cell.length_a   1.000
_cell.length_b   1.000
_cell.length_c   1.000
_cell.angle_alpha   90.00
_cell.angle_beta   90.00
_cell.angle_gamma   90.00
#
_symmetry.space_group_name_H-M   'P 1'
#
loop_
_entity.id
_entity.type
_entity.pdbx_description
1 polymer ?
#
loop_
_entity_poly.entity_id
_entity_poly.type
_entity_poly.pdbx_seq_one_letter_code
_entity_poly.pdbx_strand_id
1 'polypeptide(L)'
;MITSPVQSTHLSRREIVGAFTAAAIAGASAATPAQAEATTTLRTADPAGFWPGGARLAVSFSLMFEGGGQPISGAGGVIPDKILGGVPDLPTNAFFAYGHYEGIPRLLDLMDKHGVKLSSFMIGKAVETSPDIAREIVRRGHEAAAHGRVWDNSYQLSREDEKRFIVDSVETIAKITGQRPVGWNAYWMRNSIHILETLQDLGFLYHIDEPSHDEPFIVPVRGRDFVTVPYTFHMNDIVSFPFEGWNAAAYEQALRDEFDQLYDEGLHRRRMMVVSLHDRISGHAGRVRALDRFLAYAKSKEGVWFARKDEIARYALANRALTPVIDRGSPEVTGLPGPAM
;
A
#
# COMPACT_ATOMS: atom_id res chain seq x y z
N MET A 1 -25.11 -17.71 -48.17
CA MET A 1 -24.88 -19.17 -48.23
C MET A 1 -24.01 -19.50 -47.02
N ILE A 2 -24.54 -20.24 -46.13
CA ILE A 2 -23.97 -20.89 -44.94
C ILE A 2 -23.14 -20.00 -44.02
N THR A 3 -23.83 -19.37 -43.10
CA THR A 3 -23.29 -18.74 -41.89
C THR A 3 -23.24 -19.78 -40.75
N SER A 4 -22.05 -20.11 -40.26
CA SER A 4 -21.90 -20.87 -39.02
C SER A 4 -21.87 -19.91 -37.81
N PRO A 5 -22.56 -20.20 -36.72
CA PRO A 5 -22.54 -19.37 -35.54
C PRO A 5 -21.30 -19.66 -34.69
N VAL A 6 -20.64 -18.61 -34.26
CA VAL A 6 -19.58 -18.64 -33.24
C VAL A 6 -20.25 -18.89 -31.88
N GLN A 7 -19.99 -20.06 -31.28
CA GLN A 7 -20.39 -20.33 -29.92
C GLN A 7 -19.50 -19.56 -28.94
N SER A 8 -20.11 -18.66 -28.20
CA SER A 8 -19.48 -18.02 -27.02
C SER A 8 -19.60 -18.99 -25.84
N THR A 9 -18.48 -19.53 -25.37
CA THR A 9 -18.41 -20.28 -24.13
C THR A 9 -18.37 -19.32 -22.95
N HIS A 10 -19.50 -19.11 -22.30
CA HIS A 10 -19.57 -18.47 -20.98
C HIS A 10 -19.14 -19.49 -19.91
N LEU A 11 -17.97 -19.28 -19.31
CA LEU A 11 -17.56 -20.02 -18.12
C LEU A 11 -18.33 -19.48 -16.90
N SER A 12 -19.03 -20.35 -16.19
CA SER A 12 -19.81 -19.99 -15.00
C SER A 12 -18.89 -19.82 -13.78
N ARG A 13 -19.34 -19.01 -12.80
CA ARG A 13 -18.64 -18.77 -11.51
C ARG A 13 -18.29 -20.04 -10.70
N ARG A 14 -18.79 -21.21 -11.08
CA ARG A 14 -18.50 -22.49 -10.41
C ARG A 14 -17.24 -23.20 -10.89
N GLU A 15 -16.68 -22.81 -12.03
CA GLU A 15 -15.51 -23.50 -12.61
C GLU A 15 -14.16 -22.96 -12.11
N ILE A 16 -14.15 -21.83 -11.40
CA ILE A 16 -12.92 -21.23 -10.86
C ILE A 16 -12.50 -21.84 -9.51
N VAL A 17 -13.37 -22.59 -8.83
CA VAL A 17 -13.10 -23.16 -7.49
C VAL A 17 -12.59 -24.63 -7.56
N GLY A 18 -12.52 -25.24 -8.73
CA GLY A 18 -12.30 -26.69 -8.90
C GLY A 18 -10.87 -27.19 -9.17
N ALA A 19 -9.83 -26.35 -9.13
CA ALA A 19 -8.49 -26.73 -9.57
C ALA A 19 -7.43 -26.78 -8.46
N PHE A 20 -7.76 -27.27 -7.27
CA PHE A 20 -6.78 -27.69 -6.28
C PHE A 20 -7.10 -29.09 -5.75
N THR A 21 -6.75 -30.12 -6.51
CA THR A 21 -6.67 -31.49 -5.98
C THR A 21 -5.33 -32.12 -6.34
N ALA A 22 -4.57 -32.33 -5.31
CA ALA A 22 -3.56 -33.36 -5.03
C ALA A 22 -2.96 -34.13 -6.22
N ALA A 23 -1.69 -33.89 -6.51
CA ALA A 23 -0.79 -34.89 -7.03
C ALA A 23 0.23 -35.25 -5.95
N ALA A 24 0.06 -36.41 -5.34
CA ALA A 24 1.07 -37.04 -4.50
C ALA A 24 2.18 -37.58 -5.38
N ILE A 25 3.40 -37.10 -5.24
CA ILE A 25 4.60 -37.73 -5.83
C ILE A 25 5.52 -38.14 -4.71
N ALA A 26 5.86 -39.40 -4.69
CA ALA A 26 6.75 -40.07 -3.76
C ALA A 26 8.21 -39.70 -4.03
N GLY A 27 8.92 -39.41 -2.97
CA GLY A 27 10.28 -39.78 -2.64
C GLY A 27 11.45 -39.36 -3.55
N ALA A 28 12.18 -38.34 -3.12
CA ALA A 28 13.64 -38.33 -3.15
C ALA A 28 14.14 -37.44 -2.02
N SER A 29 14.86 -38.06 -1.07
CA SER A 29 15.50 -37.40 0.06
C SER A 29 16.68 -36.59 -0.47
N ALA A 30 16.54 -35.26 -0.55
CA ALA A 30 17.63 -34.33 -0.74
C ALA A 30 17.77 -33.50 0.55
N ALA A 31 18.97 -33.40 1.05
CA ALA A 31 19.32 -32.69 2.29
C ALA A 31 18.80 -31.26 2.22
N THR A 32 17.97 -30.91 3.17
CA THR A 32 17.44 -29.56 3.41
C THR A 32 18.61 -28.66 3.87
N PRO A 33 18.84 -27.51 3.24
CA PRO A 33 19.64 -26.46 3.87
C PRO A 33 18.90 -26.01 5.12
N ALA A 34 19.62 -25.91 6.23
CA ALA A 34 19.09 -25.43 7.50
C ALA A 34 18.43 -24.06 7.28
N GLN A 35 17.12 -24.02 7.35
CA GLN A 35 16.40 -22.77 7.55
C GLN A 35 16.87 -22.21 8.90
N ALA A 36 17.56 -21.07 8.86
CA ALA A 36 17.78 -20.30 10.06
C ALA A 36 16.37 -19.96 10.60
N GLU A 37 15.96 -20.66 11.64
CA GLU A 37 14.79 -20.28 12.43
C GLU A 37 15.07 -18.87 12.95
N ALA A 38 14.42 -17.88 12.35
CA ALA A 38 14.30 -16.57 12.93
C ALA A 38 13.48 -16.75 14.21
N THR A 39 14.17 -17.06 15.30
CA THR A 39 13.57 -17.08 16.64
C THR A 39 13.12 -15.66 16.92
N THR A 40 11.86 -15.36 16.63
CA THR A 40 11.21 -14.14 17.08
C THR A 40 11.14 -14.24 18.60
N THR A 41 12.19 -13.80 19.27
CA THR A 41 12.17 -13.61 20.71
C THR A 41 11.08 -12.59 20.98
N LEU A 42 9.99 -13.03 21.60
CA LEU A 42 8.95 -12.14 22.14
C LEU A 42 9.64 -11.20 23.13
N ARG A 43 9.90 -9.98 22.71
CA ARG A 43 10.44 -8.95 23.60
C ARG A 43 9.30 -8.54 24.52
N THR A 44 9.52 -8.67 25.81
CA THR A 44 8.64 -8.07 26.82
C THR A 44 8.66 -6.55 26.64
N ALA A 45 7.48 -5.92 26.68
CA ALA A 45 7.36 -4.47 26.61
C ALA A 45 8.25 -3.81 27.68
N ASP A 46 8.99 -2.80 27.28
CA ASP A 46 9.45 -1.78 28.22
C ASP A 46 8.19 -1.18 28.88
N PRO A 47 8.18 -0.91 30.20
CA PRO A 47 7.09 -0.20 30.86
C PRO A 47 6.68 1.12 30.18
N ALA A 48 7.55 1.68 29.34
CA ALA A 48 7.32 2.89 28.55
C ALA A 48 6.52 2.66 27.23
N GLY A 49 6.17 1.41 26.86
CA GLY A 49 5.57 1.07 25.57
C GLY A 49 6.56 1.04 24.40
N PHE A 50 6.08 0.68 23.20
CA PHE A 50 6.95 0.48 22.00
C PHE A 50 7.04 1.69 21.08
N TRP A 51 6.21 2.71 21.28
CA TRP A 51 6.07 3.86 20.42
C TRP A 51 6.19 5.18 21.18
N PRO A 52 6.31 6.34 20.50
CA PRO A 52 6.41 7.62 21.17
C PRO A 52 5.31 7.85 22.21
N GLY A 53 5.69 8.46 23.32
CA GLY A 53 4.76 8.72 24.43
C GLY A 53 4.25 7.49 25.17
N GLY A 54 4.93 6.36 25.04
CA GLY A 54 4.53 5.10 25.68
C GLY A 54 3.34 4.42 24.98
N ALA A 55 3.05 4.79 23.74
CA ALA A 55 1.97 4.15 23.01
C ALA A 55 2.30 2.68 22.70
N ARG A 56 1.28 1.84 22.78
CA ARG A 56 1.40 0.39 22.54
C ARG A 56 1.07 -0.02 21.10
N LEU A 57 0.27 0.79 20.41
CA LEU A 57 -0.09 0.57 18.99
C LEU A 57 0.15 1.82 18.17
N ALA A 58 0.81 1.68 17.01
CA ALA A 58 0.80 2.70 15.98
C ALA A 58 -0.31 2.42 14.98
N VAL A 59 -1.03 3.46 14.54
CA VAL A 59 -2.04 3.36 13.48
C VAL A 59 -1.69 4.33 12.37
N SER A 60 -1.56 3.82 11.14
CA SER A 60 -1.16 4.63 9.98
C SER A 60 -2.15 4.48 8.84
N PHE A 61 -2.56 5.61 8.27
CA PHE A 61 -3.42 5.67 7.10
C PHE A 61 -2.61 6.02 5.86
N SER A 62 -2.86 5.29 4.77
CA SER A 62 -2.41 5.65 3.43
C SER A 62 -3.58 6.21 2.62
N LEU A 63 -3.35 7.25 1.83
CA LEU A 63 -4.27 7.75 0.81
C LEU A 63 -3.61 7.59 -0.55
N MET A 64 -4.17 6.76 -1.41
CA MET A 64 -3.73 6.59 -2.79
C MET A 64 -4.36 7.69 -3.64
N PHE A 65 -3.54 8.66 -4.07
CA PHE A 65 -3.94 9.76 -4.94
C PHE A 65 -3.60 9.42 -6.39
N GLU A 66 -4.51 8.76 -7.07
CA GLU A 66 -4.30 8.10 -8.36
C GLU A 66 -5.09 8.70 -9.52
N GLY A 67 -6.20 9.38 -9.24
CA GLY A 67 -7.07 9.93 -10.29
C GLY A 67 -6.30 10.83 -11.26
N GLY A 68 -6.45 10.60 -12.57
CA GLY A 68 -5.68 11.26 -13.62
C GLY A 68 -4.38 10.56 -14.02
N GLY A 69 -3.92 9.59 -13.21
CA GLY A 69 -2.75 8.75 -13.51
C GLY A 69 -3.06 7.46 -14.25
N GLN A 70 -4.34 7.06 -14.33
CA GLN A 70 -4.78 5.83 -14.98
C GLN A 70 -4.65 5.88 -16.49
N PRO A 71 -4.51 4.71 -17.17
CA PRO A 71 -4.60 4.62 -18.62
C PRO A 71 -5.98 5.08 -19.14
N ILE A 72 -6.01 5.77 -20.27
CA ILE A 72 -7.26 6.24 -20.88
C ILE A 72 -8.18 5.08 -21.33
N SER A 73 -7.62 3.90 -21.57
CA SER A 73 -8.33 2.68 -21.98
C SER A 73 -9.15 2.01 -20.87
N GLY A 74 -9.23 2.59 -19.66
CA GLY A 74 -10.04 2.09 -18.56
C GLY A 74 -9.43 0.94 -17.77
N ALA A 75 -8.13 0.64 -17.95
CA ALA A 75 -7.46 -0.37 -17.12
C ALA A 75 -7.55 0.00 -15.64
N GLY A 76 -7.98 -0.94 -14.80
CA GLY A 76 -8.14 -0.73 -13.35
C GLY A 76 -9.44 -0.05 -12.92
N GLY A 77 -10.39 0.16 -13.84
CA GLY A 77 -11.74 0.61 -13.52
C GLY A 77 -12.64 -0.50 -12.98
N VAL A 78 -13.84 -0.12 -12.59
CA VAL A 78 -14.87 -1.06 -12.07
C VAL A 78 -15.57 -1.84 -13.18
N ILE A 79 -15.43 -1.41 -14.44
CA ILE A 79 -15.98 -2.08 -15.61
C ILE A 79 -14.95 -3.08 -16.11
N PRO A 80 -15.26 -4.39 -16.15
CA PRO A 80 -14.28 -5.42 -16.46
C PRO A 80 -13.81 -5.42 -17.91
N ASP A 81 -14.68 -4.98 -18.83
CA ASP A 81 -14.39 -4.96 -20.26
C ASP A 81 -13.52 -3.74 -20.61
N LYS A 82 -12.38 -3.99 -21.24
CA LYS A 82 -11.48 -2.91 -21.68
C LYS A 82 -11.97 -2.34 -23.00
N ILE A 83 -11.94 -1.01 -23.13
CA ILE A 83 -12.12 -0.34 -24.40
C ILE A 83 -10.85 -0.51 -25.24
N LEU A 84 -11.00 -0.94 -26.50
CA LEU A 84 -9.91 -1.17 -27.44
C LEU A 84 -9.70 0.05 -28.36
N GLY A 85 -8.56 0.08 -29.05
CA GLY A 85 -8.29 1.07 -30.11
C GLY A 85 -7.92 2.47 -29.61
N GLY A 86 -7.50 2.63 -28.36
CA GLY A 86 -7.05 3.93 -27.82
C GLY A 86 -8.17 4.93 -27.54
N VAL A 87 -9.43 4.50 -27.59
CA VAL A 87 -10.59 5.31 -27.26
C VAL A 87 -10.68 5.49 -25.73
N PRO A 88 -11.01 6.70 -25.21
CA PRO A 88 -11.16 6.92 -23.78
C PRO A 88 -12.35 6.15 -23.19
N ASP A 89 -12.13 5.49 -22.07
CA ASP A 89 -13.20 4.94 -21.23
C ASP A 89 -13.77 6.05 -20.32
N LEU A 90 -14.82 6.70 -20.80
CA LEU A 90 -15.41 7.84 -20.08
C LEU A 90 -15.97 7.47 -18.70
N PRO A 91 -16.72 6.35 -18.54
CA PRO A 91 -17.19 5.94 -17.22
C PRO A 91 -16.06 5.67 -16.22
N THR A 92 -15.03 4.94 -16.64
CA THR A 92 -13.87 4.66 -15.77
C THR A 92 -13.11 5.93 -15.42
N ASN A 93 -12.89 6.83 -16.39
CA ASN A 93 -12.25 8.11 -16.12
C ASN A 93 -13.07 8.98 -15.15
N ALA A 94 -14.41 8.97 -15.27
CA ALA A 94 -15.29 9.65 -14.33
C ALA A 94 -15.22 9.02 -12.91
N PHE A 95 -15.12 7.69 -12.83
CA PHE A 95 -14.92 7.00 -11.56
C PHE A 95 -13.61 7.40 -10.86
N PHE A 96 -12.51 7.52 -11.60
CA PHE A 96 -11.27 8.04 -11.04
C PHE A 96 -11.39 9.52 -10.65
N ALA A 97 -12.05 10.34 -11.46
CA ALA A 97 -12.25 11.76 -11.17
C ALA A 97 -13.11 12.01 -9.91
N TYR A 98 -13.98 11.07 -9.53
CA TYR A 98 -14.72 11.14 -8.27
C TYR A 98 -13.78 11.31 -7.07
N GLY A 99 -12.60 10.67 -7.09
CA GLY A 99 -11.58 10.83 -6.06
C GLY A 99 -11.18 12.28 -5.85
N HIS A 100 -11.02 13.03 -6.94
CA HIS A 100 -10.62 14.45 -6.88
C HIS A 100 -11.76 15.36 -6.41
N TYR A 101 -12.96 15.19 -6.99
CA TYR A 101 -14.07 16.12 -6.72
C TYR A 101 -14.71 15.91 -5.35
N GLU A 102 -14.82 14.67 -4.93
CA GLU A 102 -15.57 14.30 -3.72
C GLU A 102 -14.72 13.54 -2.70
N GLY A 103 -13.92 12.58 -3.17
CA GLY A 103 -13.26 11.60 -2.31
C GLY A 103 -12.21 12.20 -1.39
N ILE A 104 -11.18 12.82 -1.97
CA ILE A 104 -10.07 13.41 -1.20
C ILE A 104 -10.55 14.52 -0.28
N PRO A 105 -11.35 15.52 -0.74
CA PRO A 105 -11.86 16.56 0.16
C PRO A 105 -12.56 15.97 1.39
N ARG A 106 -13.43 14.98 1.17
CA ARG A 106 -14.19 14.33 2.25
C ARG A 106 -13.31 13.52 3.20
N LEU A 107 -12.28 12.83 2.69
CA LEU A 107 -11.31 12.10 3.52
C LEU A 107 -10.43 13.06 4.32
N LEU A 108 -9.98 14.17 3.74
CA LEU A 108 -9.20 15.18 4.46
C LEU A 108 -10.01 15.83 5.59
N ASP A 109 -11.28 16.16 5.34
CA ASP A 109 -12.18 16.69 6.38
C ASP A 109 -12.40 15.69 7.51
N LEU A 110 -12.49 14.40 7.18
CA LEU A 110 -12.57 13.32 8.17
C LEU A 110 -11.29 13.25 9.02
N MET A 111 -10.14 13.31 8.40
CA MET A 111 -8.84 13.27 9.10
C MET A 111 -8.68 14.49 10.01
N ASP A 112 -9.04 15.67 9.55
CA ASP A 112 -8.99 16.89 10.36
C ASP A 112 -9.97 16.83 11.55
N LYS A 113 -11.19 16.32 11.34
CA LYS A 113 -12.18 16.10 12.41
C LYS A 113 -11.61 15.28 13.57
N HIS A 114 -10.80 14.26 13.26
CA HIS A 114 -10.21 13.38 14.26
C HIS A 114 -8.78 13.80 14.66
N GLY A 115 -8.20 14.85 14.08
CA GLY A 115 -6.82 15.27 14.33
C GLY A 115 -5.79 14.21 13.93
N VAL A 116 -6.08 13.42 12.89
CA VAL A 116 -5.20 12.38 12.34
C VAL A 116 -4.51 12.89 11.09
N LYS A 117 -3.23 12.54 10.91
CA LYS A 117 -2.50 12.81 9.68
C LYS A 117 -2.17 11.49 8.97
N LEU A 118 -2.22 11.53 7.64
CA LEU A 118 -1.99 10.37 6.78
C LEU A 118 -0.80 10.59 5.84
N SER A 119 -0.34 9.52 5.20
CA SER A 119 0.64 9.56 4.12
C SER A 119 -0.09 9.40 2.78
N SER A 120 -0.02 10.43 1.93
CA SER A 120 -0.62 10.38 0.60
C SER A 120 0.40 9.90 -0.43
N PHE A 121 0.16 8.74 -1.01
CA PHE A 121 0.96 8.20 -2.11
C PHE A 121 0.42 8.74 -3.43
N MET A 122 1.19 9.62 -4.03
CA MET A 122 0.76 10.45 -5.15
C MET A 122 1.38 9.99 -6.46
N ILE A 123 0.55 9.75 -7.47
CA ILE A 123 1.02 9.59 -8.85
C ILE A 123 1.34 10.95 -9.43
N GLY A 124 2.51 11.13 -10.04
CA GLY A 124 2.95 12.41 -10.60
C GLY A 124 1.93 13.00 -11.59
N LYS A 125 1.34 12.17 -12.45
CA LYS A 125 0.29 12.61 -13.40
C LYS A 125 -1.00 13.05 -12.71
N ALA A 126 -1.39 12.40 -11.60
CA ALA A 126 -2.54 12.80 -10.80
C ALA A 126 -2.31 14.18 -10.16
N VAL A 127 -1.10 14.42 -9.65
CA VAL A 127 -0.70 15.72 -9.09
C VAL A 127 -0.74 16.83 -10.15
N GLU A 128 -0.29 16.57 -11.38
CA GLU A 128 -0.41 17.52 -12.50
C GLU A 128 -1.87 17.82 -12.88
N THR A 129 -2.72 16.80 -12.81
CA THR A 129 -4.15 16.93 -13.14
C THR A 129 -4.92 17.73 -12.09
N SER A 130 -4.55 17.58 -10.80
CA SER A 130 -5.22 18.23 -9.67
C SER A 130 -4.22 18.84 -8.69
N PRO A 131 -3.45 19.86 -9.12
CA PRO A 131 -2.36 20.43 -8.33
C PRO A 131 -2.84 21.11 -7.03
N ASP A 132 -4.05 21.65 -7.02
CA ASP A 132 -4.60 22.32 -5.83
C ASP A 132 -4.94 21.32 -4.72
N ILE A 133 -5.41 20.13 -5.09
CA ILE A 133 -5.63 19.03 -4.14
C ILE A 133 -4.32 18.55 -3.54
N ALA A 134 -3.28 18.38 -4.37
CA ALA A 134 -1.96 17.97 -3.89
C ALA A 134 -1.39 18.99 -2.87
N ARG A 135 -1.51 20.29 -3.17
CA ARG A 135 -1.12 21.35 -2.24
C ARG A 135 -1.95 21.34 -0.95
N GLU A 136 -3.25 21.12 -1.07
CA GLU A 136 -4.16 21.08 0.09
C GLU A 136 -3.83 19.92 1.03
N ILE A 137 -3.51 18.73 0.51
CA ILE A 137 -3.04 17.59 1.30
C ILE A 137 -1.84 17.99 2.17
N VAL A 138 -0.82 18.58 1.56
CA VAL A 138 0.40 19.01 2.29
C VAL A 138 0.10 20.18 3.24
N ARG A 139 -0.70 21.16 2.82
CA ARG A 139 -1.10 22.29 3.66
C ARG A 139 -1.80 21.86 4.95
N ARG A 140 -2.59 20.78 4.89
CA ARG A 140 -3.23 20.18 6.07
C ARG A 140 -2.29 19.30 6.90
N GLY A 141 -1.00 19.24 6.58
CA GLY A 141 0.04 18.56 7.36
C GLY A 141 0.15 17.05 7.09
N HIS A 142 -0.46 16.57 6.02
CA HIS A 142 -0.28 15.20 5.54
C HIS A 142 1.05 15.06 4.78
N GLU A 143 1.57 13.83 4.72
CA GLU A 143 2.78 13.54 3.96
C GLU A 143 2.48 13.39 2.47
N ALA A 144 3.34 13.96 1.61
CA ALA A 144 3.41 13.61 0.20
C ALA A 144 4.48 12.53 0.01
N ALA A 145 4.06 11.31 -0.33
CA ALA A 145 4.90 10.19 -0.74
C ALA A 145 4.72 9.92 -2.24
N ALA A 146 5.65 9.21 -2.87
CA ALA A 146 5.63 8.96 -4.30
C ALA A 146 5.00 7.60 -4.64
N HIS A 147 4.20 7.58 -5.74
CA HIS A 147 3.55 6.38 -6.28
C HIS A 147 3.79 6.20 -7.79
N GLY A 148 4.96 6.64 -8.25
CA GLY A 148 5.31 6.59 -9.66
C GLY A 148 4.78 7.75 -10.50
N ARG A 149 5.17 7.77 -11.79
CA ARG A 149 4.82 8.84 -12.72
C ARG A 149 3.39 8.72 -13.25
N VAL A 150 3.00 7.50 -13.57
CA VAL A 150 1.66 7.09 -14.02
C VAL A 150 1.29 5.79 -13.34
N TRP A 151 0.01 5.42 -13.37
CA TRP A 151 -0.48 4.18 -12.77
C TRP A 151 -0.18 2.99 -13.69
N ASP A 152 1.07 2.57 -13.72
CA ASP A 152 1.57 1.49 -14.56
C ASP A 152 2.77 0.77 -13.92
N ASN A 153 3.13 -0.39 -14.50
CA ASN A 153 4.24 -1.21 -14.04
C ASN A 153 5.59 -0.53 -14.28
N SER A 154 6.44 -0.47 -13.24
CA SER A 154 7.84 -0.06 -13.38
C SER A 154 8.82 -1.23 -13.34
N TYR A 155 8.42 -2.41 -12.83
CA TYR A 155 9.31 -3.55 -12.62
C TYR A 155 9.88 -4.18 -13.91
N GLN A 156 9.29 -3.87 -15.07
CA GLN A 156 9.78 -4.33 -16.39
C GLN A 156 10.71 -3.32 -17.08
N LEU A 157 10.85 -2.13 -16.51
CA LEU A 157 11.72 -1.10 -17.05
C LEU A 157 13.19 -1.46 -16.84
N SER A 158 14.07 -0.93 -17.70
CA SER A 158 15.50 -0.94 -17.40
C SER A 158 15.75 -0.15 -16.09
N ARG A 159 16.89 -0.42 -15.43
CA ARG A 159 17.24 0.30 -14.19
C ARG A 159 17.27 1.82 -14.38
N GLU A 160 17.77 2.28 -15.51
CA GLU A 160 17.83 3.69 -15.88
C GLU A 160 16.44 4.28 -16.13
N ASP A 161 15.57 3.54 -16.81
CA ASP A 161 14.19 3.96 -17.09
C ASP A 161 13.34 3.98 -15.82
N GLU A 162 13.48 2.96 -14.96
CA GLU A 162 12.82 2.95 -13.65
C GLU A 162 13.27 4.14 -12.80
N LYS A 163 14.58 4.42 -12.78
CA LYS A 163 15.10 5.61 -12.07
C LYS A 163 14.50 6.91 -12.62
N ARG A 164 14.42 7.07 -13.95
CA ARG A 164 13.76 8.24 -14.54
C ARG A 164 12.28 8.33 -14.15
N PHE A 165 11.56 7.21 -14.23
CA PHE A 165 10.15 7.12 -13.84
C PHE A 165 9.92 7.60 -12.39
N ILE A 166 10.82 7.23 -11.47
CA ILE A 166 10.78 7.65 -10.07
C ILE A 166 11.12 9.13 -9.94
N VAL A 167 12.22 9.58 -10.56
CA VAL A 167 12.68 10.98 -10.49
C VAL A 167 11.63 11.94 -11.02
N ASP A 168 11.05 11.66 -12.19
CA ASP A 168 9.99 12.49 -12.80
C ASP A 168 8.77 12.63 -11.87
N SER A 169 8.41 11.56 -11.16
CA SER A 169 7.35 11.59 -10.16
C SER A 169 7.72 12.51 -8.98
N VAL A 170 8.91 12.29 -8.41
CA VAL A 170 9.41 13.04 -7.24
C VAL A 170 9.52 14.54 -7.54
N GLU A 171 10.09 14.89 -8.68
CA GLU A 171 10.26 16.29 -9.09
C GLU A 171 8.92 16.98 -9.33
N THR A 172 7.98 16.28 -9.96
CA THR A 172 6.62 16.79 -10.17
C THR A 172 5.92 17.06 -8.84
N ILE A 173 5.95 16.11 -7.92
CA ILE A 173 5.32 16.25 -6.60
C ILE A 173 6.01 17.38 -5.81
N ALA A 174 7.33 17.40 -5.75
CA ALA A 174 8.08 18.42 -5.03
C ALA A 174 7.84 19.83 -5.59
N LYS A 175 7.81 19.99 -6.91
CA LYS A 175 7.54 21.26 -7.58
C LYS A 175 6.16 21.81 -7.26
N ILE A 176 5.16 20.95 -7.22
CA ILE A 176 3.76 21.35 -7.03
C ILE A 176 3.42 21.55 -5.56
N THR A 177 3.88 20.67 -4.69
CA THR A 177 3.51 20.67 -3.26
C THR A 177 4.49 21.40 -2.36
N GLY A 178 5.71 21.64 -2.82
CA GLY A 178 6.82 22.13 -1.99
C GLY A 178 7.43 21.07 -1.06
N GLN A 179 6.92 19.83 -1.05
CA GLN A 179 7.42 18.72 -0.25
C GLN A 179 8.06 17.65 -1.14
N ARG A 180 9.34 17.36 -0.91
CA ARG A 180 10.00 16.24 -1.59
C ARG A 180 9.59 14.93 -0.95
N PRO A 181 9.08 13.95 -1.73
CA PRO A 181 8.77 12.62 -1.24
C PRO A 181 9.96 11.90 -0.64
N VAL A 182 9.75 11.23 0.48
CA VAL A 182 10.73 10.34 1.14
C VAL A 182 10.21 8.92 1.31
N GLY A 183 8.96 8.66 0.93
CA GLY A 183 8.30 7.36 0.93
C GLY A 183 7.90 6.93 -0.48
N TRP A 184 7.94 5.64 -0.73
CA TRP A 184 7.65 5.02 -2.02
C TRP A 184 6.60 3.92 -1.92
N ASN A 185 5.73 3.82 -2.94
CA ASN A 185 4.87 2.68 -3.25
C ASN A 185 4.91 2.39 -4.75
N ALA A 186 5.13 1.15 -5.12
CA ALA A 186 5.05 0.71 -6.50
C ALA A 186 3.62 0.34 -6.89
N TYR A 187 3.31 0.40 -8.17
CA TYR A 187 2.06 -0.10 -8.74
C TYR A 187 1.80 -1.56 -8.31
N TRP A 188 0.69 -1.80 -7.59
CA TRP A 188 0.38 -3.11 -7.00
C TRP A 188 1.51 -3.71 -6.15
N MET A 189 2.35 -2.89 -5.53
CA MET A 189 3.55 -3.30 -4.76
C MET A 189 4.58 -4.12 -5.57
N ARG A 190 4.51 -4.07 -6.90
CA ARG A 190 5.39 -4.84 -7.78
C ARG A 190 6.65 -4.06 -8.09
N ASN A 191 7.67 -4.32 -7.32
CA ASN A 191 8.98 -3.71 -7.48
C ASN A 191 9.89 -4.50 -8.45
N SER A 192 10.84 -3.79 -9.06
CA SER A 192 11.99 -4.43 -9.69
C SER A 192 12.97 -4.99 -8.65
N ILE A 193 13.86 -5.86 -9.08
CA ILE A 193 14.95 -6.38 -8.21
C ILE A 193 15.94 -5.29 -7.79
N HIS A 194 15.96 -4.14 -8.46
CA HIS A 194 16.88 -3.02 -8.19
C HIS A 194 16.27 -1.90 -7.38
N ILE A 195 14.96 -1.98 -7.07
CA ILE A 195 14.22 -0.85 -6.53
C ILE A 195 14.82 -0.27 -5.24
N LEU A 196 15.18 -1.14 -4.28
CA LEU A 196 15.67 -0.68 -2.97
C LEU A 196 16.97 0.12 -3.10
N GLU A 197 17.90 -0.32 -3.97
CA GLU A 197 19.11 0.41 -4.26
C GLU A 197 18.83 1.76 -4.91
N THR A 198 17.91 1.77 -5.89
CA THR A 198 17.51 2.98 -6.61
C THR A 198 16.86 3.99 -5.66
N LEU A 199 15.95 3.55 -4.81
CA LEU A 199 15.30 4.40 -3.81
C LEU A 199 16.30 4.98 -2.80
N GLN A 200 17.21 4.14 -2.31
CA GLN A 200 18.25 4.57 -1.39
C GLN A 200 19.19 5.62 -2.02
N ASP A 201 19.59 5.43 -3.29
CA ASP A 201 20.43 6.38 -4.03
C ASP A 201 19.71 7.72 -4.28
N LEU A 202 18.39 7.70 -4.41
CA LEU A 202 17.55 8.90 -4.56
C LEU A 202 17.19 9.57 -3.24
N GLY A 203 17.63 9.02 -2.09
CA GLY A 203 17.43 9.61 -0.77
C GLY A 203 16.07 9.34 -0.15
N PHE A 204 15.37 8.31 -0.60
CA PHE A 204 14.16 7.84 0.10
C PHE A 204 14.53 7.26 1.47
N LEU A 205 13.61 7.37 2.42
CA LEU A 205 13.75 6.80 3.76
C LEU A 205 13.11 5.42 3.86
N TYR A 206 12.00 5.20 3.15
CA TYR A 206 11.20 3.99 3.26
C TYR A 206 10.43 3.66 1.97
N HIS A 207 10.00 2.41 1.89
CA HIS A 207 8.95 1.95 1.00
C HIS A 207 7.88 1.18 1.79
N ILE A 208 6.73 0.89 1.12
CA ILE A 208 5.63 0.16 1.74
C ILE A 208 5.32 -1.17 1.06
N ASP A 209 6.08 -1.55 0.04
CA ASP A 209 5.74 -2.62 -0.90
C ASP A 209 5.99 -4.05 -0.37
N GLU A 210 6.01 -4.22 0.95
CA GLU A 210 6.21 -5.52 1.58
C GLU A 210 5.30 -5.71 2.78
N PRO A 211 4.16 -6.43 2.63
CA PRO A 211 3.16 -6.61 3.67
C PRO A 211 3.42 -7.86 4.55
N SER A 212 4.67 -8.14 4.90
CA SER A 212 5.04 -9.38 5.59
C SER A 212 5.02 -9.30 7.12
N HIS A 213 4.89 -8.09 7.69
CA HIS A 213 4.98 -7.85 9.13
C HIS A 213 3.96 -6.80 9.59
N ASP A 214 3.57 -6.89 10.86
CA ASP A 214 2.73 -5.90 11.54
C ASP A 214 3.55 -4.89 12.33
N GLU A 215 4.77 -4.62 11.91
CA GLU A 215 5.66 -3.60 12.45
C GLU A 215 6.71 -3.19 11.40
N PRO A 216 7.26 -1.96 11.47
CA PRO A 216 8.32 -1.56 10.57
C PRO A 216 9.59 -2.37 10.84
N PHE A 217 10.37 -2.60 9.79
CA PHE A 217 11.65 -3.28 9.87
C PHE A 217 12.70 -2.64 8.98
N ILE A 218 13.95 -2.94 9.24
CA ILE A 218 15.09 -2.44 8.47
C ILE A 218 15.58 -3.54 7.54
N VAL A 219 15.80 -3.19 6.28
CA VAL A 219 16.48 -4.02 5.29
C VAL A 219 17.87 -3.41 5.02
N PRO A 220 18.95 -4.14 5.25
CA PRO A 220 20.28 -3.68 4.83
C PRO A 220 20.37 -3.64 3.31
N VAL A 221 20.60 -2.46 2.75
CA VAL A 221 20.82 -2.26 1.31
C VAL A 221 22.23 -1.76 1.11
N ARG A 222 23.11 -2.55 0.53
CA ARG A 222 24.53 -2.23 0.36
C ARG A 222 25.19 -1.72 1.66
N GLY A 223 24.89 -2.38 2.79
CA GLY A 223 25.43 -2.04 4.11
C GLY A 223 24.84 -0.80 4.77
N ARG A 224 23.82 -0.18 4.18
CA ARG A 224 23.09 0.95 4.76
C ARG A 224 21.65 0.57 5.10
N ASP A 225 21.15 1.06 6.20
CA ASP A 225 19.78 0.79 6.65
C ASP A 225 18.76 1.45 5.71
N PHE A 226 17.74 0.68 5.31
CA PHE A 226 16.57 1.16 4.59
C PHE A 226 15.31 0.63 5.26
N VAL A 227 14.28 1.46 5.42
CA VAL A 227 13.10 1.07 6.20
C VAL A 227 12.01 0.52 5.28
N THR A 228 11.43 -0.60 5.68
CA THR A 228 10.12 -1.03 5.22
C THR A 228 9.09 -0.66 6.27
N VAL A 229 8.11 0.16 5.89
CA VAL A 229 6.89 0.39 6.66
C VAL A 229 5.80 -0.45 5.99
N PRO A 230 5.45 -1.64 6.53
CA PRO A 230 4.59 -2.57 5.83
C PRO A 230 3.27 -1.98 5.36
N TYR A 231 2.80 -2.46 4.21
CA TYR A 231 1.48 -2.15 3.67
C TYR A 231 0.47 -3.25 4.09
N THR A 232 -0.74 -3.17 3.58
CA THR A 232 -1.78 -4.14 3.88
C THR A 232 -2.56 -4.55 2.63
N PHE A 233 -2.97 -5.81 2.55
CA PHE A 233 -3.95 -6.28 1.59
C PHE A 233 -5.34 -6.37 2.21
N HIS A 234 -5.44 -6.87 3.44
CA HIS A 234 -6.72 -7.15 4.11
C HIS A 234 -7.43 -5.89 4.64
N MET A 235 -6.69 -4.84 5.02
CA MET A 235 -7.27 -3.53 5.36
C MET A 235 -7.10 -2.52 4.23
N ASN A 236 -7.14 -3.00 2.99
CA ASN A 236 -7.02 -2.21 1.77
C ASN A 236 -8.38 -2.15 1.05
N ASP A 237 -8.94 -0.98 0.92
CA ASP A 237 -10.27 -0.77 0.37
C ASP A 237 -10.43 -1.24 -1.08
N ILE A 238 -9.35 -1.20 -1.90
CA ILE A 238 -9.38 -1.72 -3.27
C ILE A 238 -9.46 -3.25 -3.31
N VAL A 239 -9.08 -3.92 -2.25
CA VAL A 239 -9.25 -5.38 -2.10
C VAL A 239 -10.63 -5.67 -1.51
N SER A 240 -10.96 -5.02 -0.40
CA SER A 240 -12.16 -5.31 0.40
C SER A 240 -13.46 -5.02 -0.36
N PHE A 241 -13.56 -3.88 -1.06
CA PHE A 241 -14.82 -3.52 -1.72
C PHE A 241 -15.04 -4.17 -3.08
N PRO A 242 -14.16 -3.99 -4.09
CA PRO A 242 -14.42 -4.54 -5.42
C PRO A 242 -14.11 -6.03 -5.56
N PHE A 243 -13.13 -6.58 -4.83
CA PHE A 243 -12.77 -7.99 -4.97
C PHE A 243 -13.49 -8.89 -3.97
N GLU A 244 -13.56 -8.50 -2.69
CA GLU A 244 -14.20 -9.30 -1.64
C GLU A 244 -15.70 -8.96 -1.48
N GLY A 245 -16.15 -7.86 -2.06
CA GLY A 245 -17.56 -7.46 -2.06
C GLY A 245 -18.09 -6.97 -0.71
N TRP A 246 -17.23 -6.44 0.14
CA TRP A 246 -17.64 -5.93 1.45
C TRP A 246 -18.52 -4.70 1.30
N ASN A 247 -19.48 -4.57 2.22
CA ASN A 247 -20.17 -3.32 2.44
C ASN A 247 -19.47 -2.49 3.52
N ALA A 248 -19.93 -1.25 3.71
CA ALA A 248 -19.32 -0.33 4.66
C ALA A 248 -19.38 -0.82 6.12
N ALA A 249 -20.40 -1.59 6.50
CA ALA A 249 -20.53 -2.13 7.85
C ALA A 249 -19.53 -3.28 8.09
N ALA A 250 -19.38 -4.19 7.12
CA ALA A 250 -18.41 -5.27 7.21
C ALA A 250 -16.97 -4.71 7.27
N TYR A 251 -16.68 -3.67 6.48
CA TYR A 251 -15.37 -3.01 6.51
C TYR A 251 -15.10 -2.37 7.87
N GLU A 252 -16.06 -1.64 8.45
CA GLU A 252 -15.92 -1.06 9.80
C GLU A 252 -15.67 -2.14 10.86
N GLN A 253 -16.41 -3.25 10.81
CA GLN A 253 -16.22 -4.33 11.76
C GLN A 253 -14.83 -4.94 11.64
N ALA A 254 -14.37 -5.23 10.41
CA ALA A 254 -13.03 -5.76 10.18
C ALA A 254 -11.93 -4.81 10.69
N LEU A 255 -12.08 -3.50 10.47
CA LEU A 255 -11.16 -2.50 11.02
C LEU A 255 -11.10 -2.53 12.55
N ARG A 256 -12.24 -2.75 13.24
CA ARG A 256 -12.29 -2.86 14.70
C ARG A 256 -11.63 -4.14 15.19
N ASP A 257 -11.92 -5.27 14.56
CA ASP A 257 -11.38 -6.57 14.93
C ASP A 257 -9.86 -6.61 14.77
N GLU A 258 -9.35 -6.06 13.66
CA GLU A 258 -7.91 -5.90 13.41
C GLU A 258 -7.27 -4.98 14.44
N PHE A 259 -7.90 -3.85 14.72
CA PHE A 259 -7.41 -2.91 15.71
C PHE A 259 -7.34 -3.54 17.09
N ASP A 260 -8.40 -4.23 17.54
CA ASP A 260 -8.47 -4.80 18.89
C ASP A 260 -7.43 -5.90 19.07
N GLN A 261 -7.24 -6.78 18.07
CA GLN A 261 -6.21 -7.81 18.10
C GLN A 261 -4.80 -7.22 18.22
N LEU A 262 -4.45 -6.28 17.35
CA LEU A 262 -3.13 -5.64 17.36
C LEU A 262 -2.91 -4.76 18.61
N TYR A 263 -3.98 -4.15 19.13
CA TYR A 263 -3.95 -3.37 20.35
C TYR A 263 -3.68 -4.24 21.58
N ASP A 264 -4.25 -5.45 21.65
CA ASP A 264 -3.97 -6.40 22.72
C ASP A 264 -2.56 -7.00 22.61
N GLU A 265 -2.12 -7.36 21.42
CA GLU A 265 -0.74 -7.79 21.18
C GLU A 265 0.28 -6.70 21.53
N GLY A 266 -0.08 -5.43 21.36
CA GLY A 266 0.73 -4.26 21.68
C GLY A 266 1.14 -4.13 23.15
N LEU A 267 0.57 -4.94 24.05
CA LEU A 267 1.04 -5.09 25.44
C LEU A 267 2.36 -5.85 25.56
N HIS A 268 2.65 -6.74 24.60
CA HIS A 268 3.75 -7.70 24.71
C HIS A 268 4.79 -7.58 23.60
N ARG A 269 4.43 -6.96 22.47
CA ARG A 269 5.30 -6.78 21.31
C ARG A 269 4.90 -5.55 20.50
N ARG A 270 5.84 -4.99 19.75
CA ARG A 270 5.56 -3.84 18.91
C ARG A 270 4.58 -4.22 17.81
N ARG A 271 3.53 -3.42 17.65
CA ARG A 271 2.49 -3.60 16.63
C ARG A 271 2.12 -2.30 15.95
N MET A 272 1.79 -2.42 14.67
CA MET A 272 1.32 -1.32 13.84
C MET A 272 0.14 -1.80 13.00
N MET A 273 -0.94 -1.03 13.01
CA MET A 273 -2.07 -1.22 12.11
C MET A 273 -1.93 -0.28 10.91
N VAL A 274 -2.16 -0.80 9.71
CA VAL A 274 -2.17 -0.02 8.47
C VAL A 274 -3.55 -0.10 7.83
N VAL A 275 -4.09 1.07 7.46
CA VAL A 275 -5.34 1.18 6.70
C VAL A 275 -5.04 1.89 5.38
N SER A 276 -5.44 1.27 4.28
CA SER A 276 -5.23 1.84 2.94
C SER A 276 -6.53 2.30 2.32
N LEU A 277 -6.54 3.56 1.91
CA LEU A 277 -7.69 4.26 1.34
C LEU A 277 -7.36 4.71 -0.08
N HIS A 278 -8.20 4.37 -1.05
CA HIS A 278 -8.13 4.94 -2.38
C HIS A 278 -9.13 6.09 -2.50
N ASP A 279 -8.69 7.16 -3.12
CA ASP A 279 -9.43 8.42 -3.31
C ASP A 279 -10.86 8.19 -3.82
N ARG A 280 -11.02 7.35 -4.84
CA ARG A 280 -12.28 7.01 -5.52
C ARG A 280 -13.06 5.86 -4.86
N ILE A 281 -12.52 5.22 -3.82
CA ILE A 281 -13.16 4.07 -3.16
C ILE A 281 -13.65 4.46 -1.77
N SER A 282 -12.75 4.68 -0.82
CA SER A 282 -13.11 5.07 0.54
C SER A 282 -13.72 6.46 0.65
N GLY A 283 -13.49 7.34 -0.33
CA GLY A 283 -14.08 8.68 -0.38
C GLY A 283 -15.61 8.73 -0.57
N HIS A 284 -16.27 7.60 -0.86
CA HIS A 284 -17.73 7.55 -0.93
C HIS A 284 -18.38 7.77 0.42
N ALA A 285 -19.48 8.55 0.45
CA ALA A 285 -20.11 9.04 1.68
C ALA A 285 -20.41 7.94 2.72
N GLY A 286 -20.94 6.80 2.29
CA GLY A 286 -21.25 5.69 3.21
C GLY A 286 -20.01 5.04 3.82
N ARG A 287 -18.91 4.99 3.07
CA ARG A 287 -17.62 4.44 3.53
C ARG A 287 -16.90 5.40 4.47
N VAL A 288 -16.90 6.70 4.14
CA VAL A 288 -16.40 7.74 5.06
C VAL A 288 -17.12 7.70 6.41
N ARG A 289 -18.43 7.43 6.42
CA ARG A 289 -19.17 7.29 7.66
C ARG A 289 -18.77 6.08 8.49
N ALA A 290 -18.39 4.97 7.86
CA ALA A 290 -17.82 3.81 8.54
C ALA A 290 -16.43 4.12 9.12
N LEU A 291 -15.57 4.78 8.35
CA LEU A 291 -14.27 5.25 8.82
C LEU A 291 -14.39 6.25 9.98
N ASP A 292 -15.39 7.13 9.96
CA ASP A 292 -15.67 8.09 11.04
C ASP A 292 -15.96 7.37 12.36
N ARG A 293 -16.80 6.32 12.32
CA ARG A 293 -17.09 5.52 13.52
C ARG A 293 -15.89 4.70 13.99
N PHE A 294 -15.10 4.15 13.05
CA PHE A 294 -13.86 3.46 13.39
C PHE A 294 -12.84 4.40 14.04
N LEU A 295 -12.61 5.59 13.47
CA LEU A 295 -11.67 6.56 14.04
C LEU A 295 -12.13 7.03 15.43
N ALA A 296 -13.41 7.28 15.63
CA ALA A 296 -13.94 7.60 16.95
C ALA A 296 -13.71 6.48 17.97
N TYR A 297 -13.88 5.22 17.54
CA TYR A 297 -13.60 4.05 18.36
C TYR A 297 -12.11 3.94 18.70
N ALA A 298 -11.22 3.97 17.70
CA ALA A 298 -9.79 3.83 17.92
C ALA A 298 -9.22 4.96 18.79
N LYS A 299 -9.73 6.18 18.65
CA LYS A 299 -9.34 7.32 19.48
C LYS A 299 -9.89 7.30 20.91
N SER A 300 -10.87 6.47 21.18
CA SER A 300 -11.34 6.24 22.57
C SER A 300 -10.40 5.34 23.39
N LYS A 301 -9.43 4.72 22.73
CA LYS A 301 -8.44 3.85 23.38
C LYS A 301 -7.17 4.63 23.73
N GLU A 302 -6.65 4.41 24.92
CA GLU A 302 -5.41 5.03 25.38
C GLU A 302 -4.18 4.37 24.73
N GLY A 303 -3.08 5.10 24.63
CA GLY A 303 -1.81 4.54 24.13
C GLY A 303 -1.83 4.15 22.66
N VAL A 304 -2.55 4.90 21.82
CA VAL A 304 -2.56 4.77 20.35
C VAL A 304 -1.86 5.96 19.73
N TRP A 305 -0.84 5.68 18.93
CA TRP A 305 -0.11 6.68 18.17
C TRP A 305 -0.58 6.69 16.71
N PHE A 306 -1.35 7.70 16.33
CA PHE A 306 -1.71 7.94 14.94
C PHE A 306 -0.57 8.68 14.25
N ALA A 307 0.05 8.05 13.25
CA ALA A 307 1.27 8.56 12.65
C ALA A 307 1.29 8.44 11.12
N ARG A 308 1.98 9.39 10.50
CA ARG A 308 2.38 9.30 9.10
C ARG A 308 3.48 8.25 8.96
N LYS A 309 3.64 7.71 7.76
CA LYS A 309 4.66 6.66 7.52
C LYS A 309 6.08 7.20 7.59
N ASP A 310 6.32 8.47 7.21
CA ASP A 310 7.64 9.08 7.37
C ASP A 310 8.03 9.24 8.86
N GLU A 311 7.06 9.49 9.74
CA GLU A 311 7.29 9.55 11.19
C GLU A 311 7.62 8.15 11.74
N ILE A 312 6.91 7.12 11.30
CA ILE A 312 7.19 5.72 11.67
C ILE A 312 8.57 5.30 11.17
N ALA A 313 8.93 5.63 9.91
CA ALA A 313 10.24 5.29 9.36
C ALA A 313 11.39 5.98 10.12
N ARG A 314 11.23 7.26 10.45
CA ARG A 314 12.21 8.00 11.26
C ARG A 314 12.35 7.42 12.66
N TYR A 315 11.23 7.04 13.26
CA TYR A 315 11.24 6.40 14.58
C TYR A 315 11.95 5.04 14.54
N ALA A 316 11.71 4.23 13.51
CA ALA A 316 12.37 2.96 13.32
C ALA A 316 13.90 3.10 13.19
N LEU A 317 14.38 4.08 12.41
CA LEU A 317 15.81 4.37 12.29
C LEU A 317 16.43 4.88 13.60
N ALA A 318 15.75 5.78 14.29
CA ALA A 318 16.21 6.34 15.57
C ALA A 318 16.25 5.26 16.67
N ASN A 319 15.41 4.23 16.57
CA ASN A 319 15.31 3.13 17.53
C ASN A 319 15.75 1.79 16.90
N ARG A 320 16.87 1.81 16.17
CA ARG A 320 17.38 0.65 15.44
C ARG A 320 17.53 -0.60 16.31
N ALA A 321 17.94 -0.45 17.56
CA ALA A 321 18.11 -1.57 18.51
C ALA A 321 16.77 -2.28 18.82
N LEU A 322 15.64 -1.60 18.68
CA LEU A 322 14.29 -2.13 18.89
C LEU A 322 13.61 -2.53 17.58
N THR A 323 14.20 -2.18 16.43
CA THR A 323 13.62 -2.43 15.11
C THR A 323 14.19 -3.71 14.52
N PRO A 324 13.35 -4.68 14.09
CA PRO A 324 13.83 -5.88 13.42
C PRO A 324 14.70 -5.52 12.22
N VAL A 325 15.79 -6.23 12.04
CA VAL A 325 16.65 -6.14 10.85
C VAL A 325 16.48 -7.44 10.08
N ILE A 326 16.00 -7.35 8.86
CA ILE A 326 15.69 -8.49 8.01
C ILE A 326 16.58 -8.41 6.78
N ASP A 327 17.54 -9.32 6.70
CA ASP A 327 18.35 -9.48 5.49
C ASP A 327 17.56 -10.32 4.49
N ARG A 328 17.17 -9.71 3.37
CA ARG A 328 16.45 -10.38 2.29
C ARG A 328 17.40 -11.10 1.32
N GLY A 329 18.70 -10.91 1.47
CA GLY A 329 19.68 -11.37 0.51
C GLY A 329 19.53 -10.71 -0.86
N SER A 330 20.31 -11.19 -1.83
CA SER A 330 20.11 -10.80 -3.24
C SER A 330 18.94 -11.59 -3.83
N PRO A 331 17.99 -10.95 -4.53
CA PRO A 331 16.92 -11.65 -5.26
C PRO A 331 17.43 -12.72 -6.23
N GLU A 332 18.64 -12.55 -6.75
CA GLU A 332 19.30 -13.52 -7.64
C GLU A 332 19.68 -14.83 -6.93
N VAL A 333 19.82 -14.81 -5.60
CA VAL A 333 20.23 -15.97 -4.79
C VAL A 333 19.02 -16.84 -4.39
N THR A 334 17.79 -16.35 -4.49
CA THR A 334 16.60 -17.09 -4.04
C THR A 334 16.17 -18.20 -4.97
N GLY A 335 16.80 -18.39 -6.13
CA GLY A 335 16.50 -19.50 -7.05
C GLY A 335 15.08 -19.54 -7.59
N LEU A 336 14.32 -18.47 -7.44
CA LEU A 336 12.99 -18.37 -8.07
C LEU A 336 13.21 -18.24 -9.58
N PRO A 337 12.59 -19.11 -10.40
CA PRO A 337 12.68 -18.99 -11.85
C PRO A 337 12.15 -17.61 -12.24
N GLY A 338 12.93 -16.90 -13.05
CA GLY A 338 12.45 -15.69 -13.70
C GLY A 338 11.13 -15.98 -14.42
N PRO A 339 10.28 -14.97 -14.66
CA PRO A 339 9.04 -15.17 -15.39
C PRO A 339 9.37 -15.83 -16.73
N ALA A 340 8.71 -16.93 -17.02
CA ALA A 340 8.74 -17.52 -18.35
C ALA A 340 8.24 -16.45 -19.32
N MET A 341 9.13 -16.07 -20.28
CA MET A 341 8.77 -15.18 -21.37
C MET A 341 7.78 -15.85 -22.32
#